data_26230e2d9582625b9f2908af8e10e1aa
#
_entry.id   26230e2d9582625b9f2908af8e10e1aa
#
_cell.length_a   1.000
_cell.length_b   1.000
_cell.length_c   1.000
_cell.angle_alpha   90.00
_cell.angle_beta   90.00
_cell.angle_gamma   90.00
#
_symmetry.space_group_name_H-M   'P 1'
#
loop_
_entity.id
_entity.type
_entity.pdbx_description
1 polymer ?
#
loop_
_entity_poly.entity_id
_entity_poly.type
_entity_poly.pdbx_seq_one_letter_code
_entity_poly.pdbx_strand_id
1 'polypeptide(L)'
;MISLTQNEIIKILLKKKMLLIVMLLLIFVSLLSYGQKYSYDNNIKKFEAESGGVAYDWKALTTQRLDDLEERSNNEFIPKEVRASIDREIQQLNYFIENDINPITPTASKFNVQFVEQGITLFIPLLIVILAADLVSNEFSKKTIKILLTRAVPRWKILLSKYIALIIMTTILVFIIAVLATLVSYLFFQQWGFSEPIVTGFNLVEGELNSNSTILISRFQYTLLIYSLLWFVSIVIASITLMISVLVDNSSSAIGILMAALIGGQFLQFFLSEWKLVKYFFVTNLDLTRYLTGSYQPIEGMSLNFSILTLSAWAVLSLVISFTVFNRKDVLV
;
A
#
# COMPACT_ATOMS: atom_id res chain seq x y z
N MET A 1 -5.58 22.44 -22.74
CA MET A 1 -5.17 21.42 -21.74
C MET A 1 -6.38 20.68 -21.16
N ILE A 2 -7.36 21.40 -20.59
CA ILE A 2 -8.53 20.77 -19.94
C ILE A 2 -9.25 19.78 -20.86
N SER A 3 -9.60 20.17 -22.09
CA SER A 3 -10.30 19.29 -23.06
C SER A 3 -9.47 18.05 -23.44
N LEU A 4 -8.14 18.16 -23.51
CA LEU A 4 -7.26 17.02 -23.76
C LEU A 4 -7.28 16.04 -22.57
N THR A 5 -7.19 16.56 -21.36
CA THR A 5 -7.24 15.75 -20.14
C THR A 5 -8.60 15.06 -19.98
N GLN A 6 -9.70 15.78 -20.21
CA GLN A 6 -11.04 15.19 -20.19
C GLN A 6 -11.18 14.06 -21.20
N ASN A 7 -10.66 14.23 -22.41
CA ASN A 7 -10.70 13.18 -23.42
C ASN A 7 -9.92 11.93 -23.00
N GLU A 8 -8.76 12.09 -22.35
CA GLU A 8 -7.99 10.97 -21.83
C GLU A 8 -8.70 10.27 -20.66
N ILE A 9 -9.35 11.00 -19.75
CA ILE A 9 -10.17 10.43 -18.68
C ILE A 9 -11.31 9.60 -19.27
N ILE A 10 -12.05 10.15 -20.25
CA ILE A 10 -13.15 9.43 -20.92
C ILE A 10 -12.62 8.14 -21.58
N LYS A 11 -11.47 8.19 -22.25
CA LYS A 11 -10.85 6.98 -22.84
C LYS A 11 -10.55 5.91 -21.79
N ILE A 12 -10.02 6.28 -20.61
CA ILE A 12 -9.73 5.32 -19.52
C ILE A 12 -11.04 4.70 -19.03
N LEU A 13 -12.09 5.49 -18.82
CA LEU A 13 -13.39 5.03 -18.36
C LEU A 13 -14.08 4.10 -19.37
N LEU A 14 -14.04 4.45 -20.67
CA LEU A 14 -14.65 3.65 -21.75
C LEU A 14 -14.00 2.27 -21.91
N LYS A 15 -12.74 2.12 -21.52
CA LYS A 15 -12.07 0.79 -21.52
C LYS A 15 -12.62 -0.16 -20.45
N LYS A 16 -13.56 0.25 -19.62
CA LYS A 16 -14.17 -0.53 -18.53
C LYS A 16 -13.16 -1.12 -17.52
N LYS A 17 -11.90 -0.68 -17.56
CA LYS A 17 -10.86 -1.16 -16.64
C LYS A 17 -11.15 -0.80 -15.20
N MET A 18 -11.64 0.43 -14.97
CA MET A 18 -12.06 0.85 -13.63
C MET A 18 -13.16 -0.06 -13.06
N LEU A 19 -14.13 -0.46 -13.89
CA LEU A 19 -15.17 -1.38 -13.48
C LEU A 19 -14.58 -2.75 -13.11
N LEU A 20 -13.65 -3.28 -13.90
CA LEU A 20 -12.95 -4.53 -13.60
C LEU A 20 -12.17 -4.43 -12.29
N ILE A 21 -11.44 -3.33 -12.07
CA ILE A 21 -10.68 -3.08 -10.83
C ILE A 21 -11.63 -3.01 -9.63
N VAL A 22 -12.76 -2.29 -9.75
CA VAL A 22 -13.77 -2.18 -8.69
C VAL A 22 -14.37 -3.54 -8.35
N MET A 23 -14.67 -4.38 -9.36
CA MET A 23 -15.17 -5.74 -9.13
C MET A 23 -14.12 -6.61 -8.42
N LEU A 24 -12.86 -6.56 -8.87
CA LEU A 24 -11.75 -7.26 -8.22
C LEU A 24 -11.58 -6.82 -6.77
N LEU A 25 -11.61 -5.51 -6.51
CA LEU A 25 -11.53 -4.95 -5.16
C LEU A 25 -12.69 -5.44 -4.30
N LEU A 26 -13.92 -5.41 -4.81
CA LEU A 26 -15.09 -5.84 -4.08
C LEU A 26 -15.00 -7.31 -3.68
N ILE A 27 -14.60 -8.20 -4.60
CA ILE A 27 -14.39 -9.62 -4.33
C ILE A 27 -13.29 -9.80 -3.28
N PHE A 28 -12.14 -9.14 -3.47
CA PHE A 28 -10.98 -9.31 -2.61
C PHE A 28 -11.22 -8.79 -1.19
N VAL A 29 -11.80 -7.59 -1.06
CA VAL A 29 -12.17 -7.00 0.24
C VAL A 29 -13.20 -7.86 0.95
N SER A 30 -14.22 -8.36 0.23
CA SER A 30 -15.25 -9.24 0.82
C SER A 30 -14.66 -10.55 1.32
N LEU A 31 -13.76 -11.17 0.54
CA LEU A 31 -13.11 -12.42 0.91
C LEU A 31 -12.22 -12.24 2.15
N LEU A 32 -11.43 -11.17 2.20
CA LEU A 32 -10.59 -10.87 3.36
C LEU A 32 -11.41 -10.52 4.60
N SER A 33 -12.47 -9.71 4.47
CA SER A 33 -13.36 -9.36 5.58
C SER A 33 -14.07 -10.59 6.14
N TYR A 34 -14.55 -11.47 5.26
CA TYR A 34 -15.15 -12.75 5.66
C TYR A 34 -14.12 -13.64 6.37
N GLY A 35 -12.92 -13.79 5.81
CA GLY A 35 -11.86 -14.59 6.41
C GLY A 35 -11.45 -14.08 7.80
N GLN A 36 -11.35 -12.77 7.97
CA GLN A 36 -11.03 -12.15 9.27
C GLN A 36 -12.15 -12.37 10.29
N LYS A 37 -13.43 -12.21 9.88
CA LYS A 37 -14.56 -12.49 10.74
C LYS A 37 -14.62 -13.96 11.14
N TYR A 38 -14.47 -14.87 10.18
CA TYR A 38 -14.47 -16.32 10.44
C TYR A 38 -13.35 -16.72 11.40
N SER A 39 -12.15 -16.18 11.22
CA SER A 39 -11.02 -16.42 12.12
C SER A 39 -11.29 -15.92 13.54
N TYR A 40 -11.87 -14.72 13.66
CA TYR A 40 -12.25 -14.13 14.94
C TYR A 40 -13.30 -14.98 15.66
N ASP A 41 -14.40 -15.34 14.98
CA ASP A 41 -15.49 -16.15 15.55
C ASP A 41 -14.98 -17.55 15.96
N ASN A 42 -14.05 -18.12 15.19
CA ASN A 42 -13.48 -19.43 15.47
C ASN A 42 -12.52 -19.39 16.67
N ASN A 43 -11.76 -18.31 16.83
CA ASN A 43 -10.88 -18.12 17.98
C ASN A 43 -11.70 -17.95 19.28
N ILE A 44 -12.83 -17.23 19.23
CA ILE A 44 -13.77 -17.15 20.37
C ILE A 44 -14.27 -18.53 20.76
N LYS A 45 -14.78 -19.30 19.79
CA LYS A 45 -15.30 -20.66 20.06
C LYS A 45 -14.26 -21.59 20.65
N LYS A 46 -13.01 -21.51 20.19
CA LYS A 46 -11.90 -22.27 20.75
C LYS A 46 -11.63 -21.89 22.21
N PHE A 47 -11.56 -20.59 22.46
CA PHE A 47 -11.33 -20.08 23.83
C PHE A 47 -12.45 -20.55 24.78
N GLU A 48 -13.73 -20.43 24.40
CA GLU A 48 -14.86 -20.90 25.21
C GLU A 48 -14.82 -22.41 25.45
N ALA A 49 -14.38 -23.20 24.47
CA ALA A 49 -14.24 -24.65 24.61
C ALA A 49 -13.08 -25.03 25.56
N GLU A 50 -11.94 -24.34 25.46
CA GLU A 50 -10.76 -24.58 26.28
C GLU A 50 -10.92 -24.08 27.73
N SER A 51 -11.64 -22.97 27.92
CA SER A 51 -11.90 -22.36 29.23
C SER A 51 -13.07 -23.00 30.01
N GLY A 52 -13.63 -24.11 29.52
CA GLY A 52 -14.73 -24.79 30.20
C GLY A 52 -16.06 -24.03 30.19
N GLY A 53 -16.29 -23.21 29.16
CA GLY A 53 -17.53 -22.43 28.98
C GLY A 53 -17.49 -21.04 29.62
N VAL A 54 -16.31 -20.53 29.97
CA VAL A 54 -16.15 -19.13 30.41
C VAL A 54 -16.40 -18.20 29.21
N ALA A 55 -17.26 -17.20 29.39
CA ALA A 55 -17.55 -16.21 28.36
C ALA A 55 -16.26 -15.51 27.88
N TYR A 56 -16.22 -15.22 26.59
CA TYR A 56 -15.10 -14.53 25.97
C TYR A 56 -14.77 -13.20 26.69
N ASP A 57 -13.55 -13.14 27.19
CA ASP A 57 -12.95 -11.92 27.73
C ASP A 57 -11.69 -11.56 26.91
N TRP A 58 -11.73 -10.43 26.23
CA TRP A 58 -10.61 -9.95 25.44
C TRP A 58 -9.37 -9.66 26.29
N LYS A 59 -9.53 -9.26 27.56
CA LYS A 59 -8.41 -9.04 28.47
C LYS A 59 -7.69 -10.34 28.80
N ALA A 60 -8.45 -11.40 29.06
CA ALA A 60 -7.88 -12.73 29.32
C ALA A 60 -7.06 -13.23 28.12
N LEU A 61 -7.60 -13.11 26.89
CA LEU A 61 -6.88 -13.47 25.67
C LEU A 61 -5.65 -12.59 25.42
N THR A 62 -5.76 -11.29 25.68
CA THR A 62 -4.62 -10.38 25.52
C THR A 62 -3.53 -10.68 26.55
N THR A 63 -3.89 -11.02 27.78
CA THR A 63 -2.94 -11.43 28.83
C THR A 63 -2.26 -12.74 28.46
N GLN A 64 -3.02 -13.73 28.00
CA GLN A 64 -2.43 -15.00 27.51
C GLN A 64 -1.45 -14.76 26.36
N ARG A 65 -1.79 -13.87 25.40
CA ARG A 65 -0.88 -13.48 24.32
C ARG A 65 0.37 -12.80 24.84
N LEU A 66 0.23 -11.99 25.87
CA LEU A 66 1.32 -11.29 26.54
C LEU A 66 2.29 -12.29 27.18
N ASP A 67 1.77 -13.27 27.94
CA ASP A 67 2.56 -14.34 28.58
C ASP A 67 3.34 -15.14 27.52
N ASP A 68 2.68 -15.52 26.39
CA ASP A 68 3.33 -16.22 25.27
C ASP A 68 4.47 -15.40 24.65
N LEU A 69 4.28 -14.09 24.50
CA LEU A 69 5.28 -13.19 23.93
C LEU A 69 6.45 -12.96 24.89
N GLU A 70 6.19 -12.82 26.18
CA GLU A 70 7.23 -12.72 27.22
C GLU A 70 8.09 -13.98 27.30
N GLU A 71 7.46 -15.16 27.27
CA GLU A 71 8.18 -16.44 27.21
C GLU A 71 9.07 -16.53 25.98
N ARG A 72 8.55 -16.10 24.82
CA ARG A 72 9.33 -16.06 23.57
C ARG A 72 10.45 -15.03 23.61
N SER A 73 10.23 -13.84 24.17
CA SER A 73 11.27 -12.79 24.28
C SER A 73 12.44 -13.24 25.16
N ASN A 74 12.16 -14.03 26.20
CA ASN A 74 13.17 -14.58 27.09
C ASN A 74 14.01 -15.72 26.48
N ASN A 75 13.66 -16.22 25.29
CA ASN A 75 14.42 -17.27 24.62
C ASN A 75 15.72 -16.70 24.03
N GLU A 76 16.87 -17.23 24.46
CA GLU A 76 18.20 -16.79 24.05
C GLU A 76 18.51 -17.03 22.56
N PHE A 77 17.81 -17.95 21.90
CA PHE A 77 18.03 -18.31 20.50
C PHE A 77 17.34 -17.37 19.51
N ILE A 78 16.57 -16.38 19.96
CA ILE A 78 15.87 -15.45 19.08
C ILE A 78 16.81 -14.33 18.62
N PRO A 79 16.88 -14.03 17.30
CA PRO A 79 17.62 -12.89 16.78
C PRO A 79 17.19 -11.56 17.43
N LYS A 80 18.15 -10.63 17.63
CA LYS A 80 17.89 -9.34 18.30
C LYS A 80 16.77 -8.54 17.66
N GLU A 81 16.68 -8.58 16.31
CA GLU A 81 15.66 -7.86 15.54
C GLU A 81 14.26 -8.43 15.82
N VAL A 82 14.14 -9.75 15.93
CA VAL A 82 12.88 -10.43 16.26
C VAL A 82 12.49 -10.14 17.70
N ARG A 83 13.44 -10.17 18.64
CA ARG A 83 13.21 -9.81 20.04
C ARG A 83 12.69 -8.39 20.16
N ALA A 84 13.34 -7.42 19.50
CA ALA A 84 12.88 -6.03 19.49
C ALA A 84 11.45 -5.87 18.93
N SER A 85 11.03 -6.71 18.00
CA SER A 85 9.64 -6.71 17.51
C SER A 85 8.64 -7.29 18.52
N ILE A 86 9.05 -8.31 19.26
CA ILE A 86 8.25 -8.92 20.33
C ILE A 86 8.09 -7.93 21.50
N ASP A 87 9.16 -7.31 21.94
CA ASP A 87 9.14 -6.34 23.05
C ASP A 87 8.23 -5.14 22.73
N ARG A 88 8.17 -4.74 21.46
CA ARG A 88 7.20 -3.73 21.00
C ARG A 88 5.76 -4.18 21.11
N GLU A 89 5.48 -5.41 20.67
CA GLU A 89 4.14 -5.98 20.76
C GLU A 89 3.71 -6.09 22.24
N ILE A 90 4.60 -6.50 23.12
CA ILE A 90 4.38 -6.55 24.57
C ILE A 90 4.03 -5.16 25.12
N GLN A 91 4.79 -4.12 24.78
CA GLN A 91 4.52 -2.75 25.23
C GLN A 91 3.16 -2.24 24.72
N GLN A 92 2.81 -2.55 23.47
CA GLN A 92 1.52 -2.17 22.89
C GLN A 92 0.35 -2.88 23.58
N LEU A 93 0.48 -4.19 23.84
CA LEU A 93 -0.57 -4.95 24.50
C LEU A 93 -0.77 -4.52 25.94
N ASN A 94 0.31 -4.25 26.69
CA ASN A 94 0.23 -3.67 28.04
C ASN A 94 -0.51 -2.34 28.03
N TYR A 95 -0.16 -1.45 27.11
CA TYR A 95 -0.85 -0.17 26.96
C TYR A 95 -2.36 -0.36 26.68
N PHE A 96 -2.74 -1.32 25.84
CA PHE A 96 -4.14 -1.61 25.54
C PHE A 96 -4.90 -2.13 26.77
N ILE A 97 -4.28 -2.98 27.59
CA ILE A 97 -4.89 -3.49 28.83
C ILE A 97 -5.06 -2.36 29.85
N GLU A 98 -4.03 -1.55 30.08
CA GLU A 98 -4.04 -0.44 31.04
C GLU A 98 -5.09 0.63 30.70
N ASN A 99 -5.30 0.90 29.40
CA ASN A 99 -6.23 1.91 28.93
C ASN A 99 -7.62 1.35 28.55
N ASP A 100 -7.90 0.07 28.82
CA ASP A 100 -9.18 -0.61 28.51
C ASP A 100 -9.54 -0.56 27.02
N ILE A 101 -8.54 -0.70 26.15
CA ILE A 101 -8.70 -0.68 24.69
C ILE A 101 -8.67 -2.09 24.15
N ASN A 102 -9.75 -2.58 23.56
CA ASN A 102 -9.82 -3.92 22.98
C ASN A 102 -9.04 -4.00 21.65
N PRO A 103 -7.88 -4.70 21.60
CA PRO A 103 -7.11 -4.84 20.36
C PRO A 103 -7.66 -5.91 19.41
N ILE A 104 -8.44 -6.86 19.90
CA ILE A 104 -8.79 -8.12 19.23
C ILE A 104 -10.04 -7.97 18.35
N THR A 105 -11.07 -7.25 18.85
CA THR A 105 -12.33 -7.13 18.11
C THR A 105 -12.14 -6.49 16.73
N PRO A 106 -12.53 -7.15 15.65
CA PRO A 106 -12.39 -6.59 14.32
C PRO A 106 -13.41 -5.46 14.11
N THR A 107 -12.94 -4.34 13.58
CA THR A 107 -13.77 -3.18 13.22
C THR A 107 -13.47 -2.76 11.79
N ALA A 108 -14.36 -2.00 11.17
CA ALA A 108 -14.16 -1.52 9.81
C ALA A 108 -12.87 -0.68 9.68
N SER A 109 -12.55 0.13 10.69
CA SER A 109 -11.34 0.93 10.68
C SER A 109 -10.06 0.10 10.84
N LYS A 110 -10.06 -0.95 11.68
CA LYS A 110 -8.92 -1.89 11.82
C LYS A 110 -8.65 -2.62 10.52
N PHE A 111 -9.71 -3.17 9.92
CA PHE A 111 -9.62 -3.83 8.62
C PHE A 111 -9.06 -2.90 7.54
N ASN A 112 -9.58 -1.66 7.50
CA ASN A 112 -9.19 -0.67 6.49
C ASN A 112 -7.67 -0.35 6.56
N VAL A 113 -7.17 -0.12 7.77
CA VAL A 113 -5.74 0.09 8.03
C VAL A 113 -4.94 -1.13 7.58
N GLN A 114 -5.31 -2.31 8.03
CA GLN A 114 -4.62 -3.57 7.71
C GLN A 114 -4.64 -3.88 6.21
N PHE A 115 -5.76 -3.61 5.53
CA PHE A 115 -5.88 -3.79 4.08
C PHE A 115 -4.88 -2.94 3.30
N VAL A 116 -4.72 -1.67 3.70
CA VAL A 116 -3.74 -0.78 3.06
C VAL A 116 -2.32 -1.21 3.39
N GLU A 117 -2.00 -1.51 4.65
CA GLU A 117 -0.67 -1.96 5.08
C GLU A 117 -0.21 -3.22 4.33
N GLN A 118 -1.10 -4.19 4.15
CA GLN A 118 -0.77 -5.41 3.40
C GLN A 118 -0.79 -5.21 1.88
N GLY A 119 -1.63 -4.30 1.39
CA GLY A 119 -1.83 -4.07 -0.04
C GLY A 119 -0.86 -3.10 -0.70
N ILE A 120 -0.23 -2.20 0.07
CA ILE A 120 0.56 -1.08 -0.45
C ILE A 120 1.81 -1.51 -1.23
N THR A 121 2.37 -2.67 -0.91
CA THR A 121 3.62 -3.15 -1.51
C THR A 121 3.43 -3.86 -2.85
N LEU A 122 2.31 -4.55 -3.04
CA LEU A 122 2.09 -5.37 -4.23
C LEU A 122 0.69 -5.21 -4.83
N PHE A 123 -0.37 -5.46 -4.05
CA PHE A 123 -1.73 -5.54 -4.59
C PHE A 123 -2.20 -4.21 -5.20
N ILE A 124 -2.09 -3.11 -4.45
CA ILE A 124 -2.53 -1.79 -4.92
C ILE A 124 -1.64 -1.28 -6.08
N PRO A 125 -0.29 -1.38 -6.03
CA PRO A 125 0.55 -1.13 -7.19
C PRO A 125 0.15 -1.89 -8.46
N LEU A 126 -0.23 -3.17 -8.36
CA LEU A 126 -0.70 -3.95 -9.51
C LEU A 126 -1.98 -3.38 -10.12
N LEU A 127 -2.93 -2.91 -9.31
CA LEU A 127 -4.15 -2.25 -9.82
C LEU A 127 -3.82 -0.97 -10.60
N ILE A 128 -2.84 -0.20 -10.12
CA ILE A 128 -2.36 1.01 -10.81
C ILE A 128 -1.67 0.66 -12.12
N VAL A 129 -0.86 -0.40 -12.14
CA VAL A 129 -0.24 -0.91 -13.37
C VAL A 129 -1.29 -1.31 -14.40
N ILE A 130 -2.35 -2.03 -14.00
CA ILE A 130 -3.47 -2.39 -14.89
C ILE A 130 -4.15 -1.14 -15.48
N LEU A 131 -4.31 -0.10 -14.66
CA LEU A 131 -4.92 1.15 -15.07
C LEU A 131 -4.06 1.92 -16.09
N ALA A 132 -2.74 1.98 -15.86
CA ALA A 132 -1.83 2.93 -16.48
C ALA A 132 -0.96 2.37 -17.61
N ALA A 133 -0.65 1.07 -17.60
CA ALA A 133 0.36 0.48 -18.48
C ALA A 133 0.06 0.62 -19.99
N ASP A 134 -1.20 0.74 -20.36
CA ASP A 134 -1.62 0.86 -21.77
C ASP A 134 -1.90 2.29 -22.24
N LEU A 135 -1.56 3.29 -21.43
CA LEU A 135 -1.92 4.68 -21.67
C LEU A 135 -1.23 5.26 -22.90
N VAL A 136 0.01 4.82 -23.15
CA VAL A 136 0.81 5.23 -24.31
C VAL A 136 1.12 4.00 -25.19
N SER A 137 1.54 2.89 -24.63
CA SER A 137 1.92 1.68 -25.35
C SER A 137 0.82 1.14 -26.27
N ASN A 138 -0.45 1.22 -25.84
CA ASN A 138 -1.59 0.79 -26.67
C ASN A 138 -1.81 1.70 -27.91
N GLU A 139 -1.49 2.99 -27.81
CA GLU A 139 -1.58 3.91 -28.94
C GLU A 139 -0.48 3.65 -29.98
N PHE A 140 0.71 3.22 -29.54
CA PHE A 140 1.76 2.73 -30.43
C PHE A 140 1.36 1.41 -31.08
N SER A 141 0.94 0.43 -30.27
CA SER A 141 0.51 -0.89 -30.75
C SER A 141 -0.61 -0.81 -31.80
N LYS A 142 -1.59 0.07 -31.59
CA LYS A 142 -2.72 0.27 -32.49
C LYS A 142 -2.44 1.29 -33.62
N LYS A 143 -1.22 1.83 -33.70
CA LYS A 143 -0.83 2.89 -34.64
C LYS A 143 -1.69 4.17 -34.58
N THR A 144 -2.52 4.35 -33.53
CA THR A 144 -3.37 5.51 -33.35
C THR A 144 -2.59 6.76 -32.89
N ILE A 145 -1.35 6.57 -32.44
CA ILE A 145 -0.45 7.67 -32.05
C ILE A 145 -0.23 8.65 -33.22
N LYS A 146 -0.25 8.21 -34.47
CA LYS A 146 -0.11 9.05 -35.66
C LYS A 146 -1.20 10.11 -35.72
N ILE A 147 -2.47 9.70 -35.55
CA ILE A 147 -3.63 10.61 -35.59
C ILE A 147 -3.56 11.65 -34.46
N LEU A 148 -2.93 11.27 -33.34
CA LEU A 148 -2.79 12.13 -32.19
C LEU A 148 -1.68 13.17 -32.40
N LEU A 149 -0.60 12.79 -33.09
CA LEU A 149 0.53 13.66 -33.38
C LEU A 149 0.33 14.57 -34.61
N THR A 150 -0.67 14.30 -35.48
CA THR A 150 -1.04 15.20 -36.58
C THR A 150 -1.85 16.42 -36.12
N ARG A 151 -2.31 16.45 -34.89
CA ARG A 151 -2.98 17.63 -34.29
C ARG A 151 -1.96 18.75 -34.05
N ALA A 152 -2.40 20.00 -34.18
CA ALA A 152 -1.59 21.18 -33.91
C ALA A 152 -1.32 21.41 -32.41
N VAL A 153 -0.88 20.38 -31.72
CA VAL A 153 -0.58 20.39 -30.27
C VAL A 153 0.83 19.84 -30.05
N PRO A 154 1.71 20.54 -29.32
CA PRO A 154 3.07 20.04 -29.06
C PRO A 154 3.03 18.73 -28.25
N ARG A 155 3.96 17.81 -28.56
CA ARG A 155 4.02 16.45 -28.01
C ARG A 155 4.04 16.41 -26.47
N TRP A 156 4.78 17.31 -25.84
CA TRP A 156 4.84 17.39 -24.38
C TRP A 156 3.49 17.69 -23.72
N LYS A 157 2.63 18.51 -24.37
CA LYS A 157 1.28 18.79 -23.86
C LYS A 157 0.36 17.56 -23.93
N ILE A 158 0.56 16.72 -24.94
CA ILE A 158 -0.17 15.46 -25.08
C ILE A 158 0.21 14.51 -23.95
N LEU A 159 1.52 14.32 -23.68
CA LEU A 159 1.97 13.46 -22.59
C LEU A 159 1.55 14.03 -21.23
N LEU A 160 1.64 15.34 -21.03
CA LEU A 160 1.21 16.00 -19.80
C LEU A 160 -0.29 15.79 -19.55
N SER A 161 -1.14 15.89 -20.59
CA SER A 161 -2.58 15.64 -20.43
C SER A 161 -2.89 14.19 -20.03
N LYS A 162 -2.12 13.21 -20.54
CA LYS A 162 -2.21 11.82 -20.14
C LYS A 162 -1.77 11.62 -18.68
N TYR A 163 -0.69 12.26 -18.26
CA TYR A 163 -0.20 12.18 -16.90
C TYR A 163 -1.19 12.79 -15.90
N ILE A 164 -1.75 13.98 -16.20
CA ILE A 164 -2.78 14.60 -15.35
C ILE A 164 -4.02 13.71 -15.27
N ALA A 165 -4.48 13.15 -16.38
CA ALA A 165 -5.60 12.21 -16.38
C ALA A 165 -5.30 10.97 -15.53
N LEU A 166 -4.08 10.46 -15.60
CA LEU A 166 -3.62 9.33 -14.80
C LEU A 166 -3.62 9.64 -13.30
N ILE A 167 -3.10 10.81 -12.88
CA ILE A 167 -3.15 11.26 -11.47
C ILE A 167 -4.60 11.33 -10.97
N ILE A 168 -5.49 11.95 -11.75
CA ILE A 168 -6.91 12.05 -11.38
C ILE A 168 -7.53 10.67 -11.20
N MET A 169 -7.31 9.75 -12.15
CA MET A 169 -7.86 8.40 -12.10
C MET A 169 -7.25 7.56 -10.95
N THR A 170 -5.97 7.74 -10.65
CA THR A 170 -5.31 7.11 -9.50
C THR A 170 -5.88 7.64 -8.18
N THR A 171 -6.11 8.95 -8.08
CA THR A 171 -6.76 9.55 -6.90
C THR A 171 -8.17 9.01 -6.70
N ILE A 172 -8.96 8.92 -7.77
CA ILE A 172 -10.29 8.31 -7.73
C ILE A 172 -10.19 6.83 -7.28
N LEU A 173 -9.22 6.09 -7.79
CA LEU A 173 -9.01 4.70 -7.40
C LEU A 173 -8.70 4.57 -5.90
N VAL A 174 -7.79 5.37 -5.35
CA VAL A 174 -7.48 5.38 -3.91
C VAL A 174 -8.72 5.72 -3.08
N PHE A 175 -9.53 6.69 -3.53
CA PHE A 175 -10.80 7.02 -2.87
C PHE A 175 -11.80 5.85 -2.92
N ILE A 176 -11.93 5.18 -4.05
CA ILE A 176 -12.78 3.98 -4.18
C ILE A 176 -12.30 2.87 -3.24
N ILE A 177 -10.99 2.65 -3.12
CA ILE A 177 -10.42 1.68 -2.17
C ILE A 177 -10.86 2.02 -0.75
N ALA A 178 -10.72 3.30 -0.34
CA ALA A 178 -11.12 3.74 1.01
C ALA A 178 -12.60 3.48 1.29
N VAL A 179 -13.46 3.86 0.35
CA VAL A 179 -14.92 3.69 0.49
C VAL A 179 -15.29 2.21 0.51
N LEU A 180 -14.80 1.41 -0.43
CA LEU A 180 -15.13 -0.01 -0.51
C LEU A 180 -14.60 -0.79 0.69
N ALA A 181 -13.33 -0.57 1.08
CA ALA A 181 -12.76 -1.23 2.24
C ALA A 181 -13.56 -0.91 3.52
N THR A 182 -14.00 0.34 3.69
CA THR A 182 -14.79 0.75 4.86
C THR A 182 -16.20 0.17 4.82
N LEU A 183 -16.93 0.32 3.70
CA LEU A 183 -18.33 -0.10 3.63
C LEU A 183 -18.48 -1.62 3.68
N VAL A 184 -17.66 -2.34 2.92
CA VAL A 184 -17.73 -3.81 2.90
C VAL A 184 -17.34 -4.39 4.26
N SER A 185 -16.26 -3.92 4.87
CA SER A 185 -15.86 -4.41 6.21
C SER A 185 -16.89 -4.07 7.28
N TYR A 186 -17.55 -2.90 7.19
CA TYR A 186 -18.64 -2.56 8.09
C TYR A 186 -19.82 -3.54 7.98
N LEU A 187 -20.17 -4.00 6.77
CA LEU A 187 -21.24 -5.00 6.59
C LEU A 187 -20.93 -6.32 7.31
N PHE A 188 -19.64 -6.71 7.39
CA PHE A 188 -19.22 -7.93 8.07
C PHE A 188 -19.08 -7.74 9.59
N PHE A 189 -18.50 -6.65 10.05
CA PHE A 189 -18.15 -6.45 11.47
C PHE A 189 -19.21 -5.67 12.25
N GLN A 190 -20.05 -4.88 11.57
CA GLN A 190 -21.08 -4.01 12.15
C GLN A 190 -20.57 -3.00 13.20
N GLN A 191 -19.28 -2.72 13.17
CA GLN A 191 -18.58 -1.78 14.03
C GLN A 191 -17.68 -0.87 13.22
N TRP A 192 -17.78 0.46 13.45
CA TRP A 192 -16.99 1.45 12.72
C TRP A 192 -15.54 1.52 13.23
N GLY A 193 -15.36 1.68 14.55
CA GLY A 193 -14.07 1.72 15.22
C GLY A 193 -13.19 2.95 14.93
N PHE A 194 -13.67 3.99 14.24
CA PHE A 194 -12.87 5.17 13.88
C PHE A 194 -12.54 6.08 15.07
N SER A 195 -13.33 6.02 16.13
CA SER A 195 -13.11 6.78 17.37
C SER A 195 -12.11 6.10 18.31
N GLU A 196 -11.78 4.83 18.07
CA GLU A 196 -10.83 4.09 18.89
C GLU A 196 -9.46 4.77 18.85
N PRO A 197 -8.77 4.89 20.00
CA PRO A 197 -7.41 5.40 20.02
C PRO A 197 -6.43 4.36 19.40
N ILE A 198 -5.38 4.88 18.81
CA ILE A 198 -4.24 4.10 18.34
C ILE A 198 -2.96 4.76 18.80
N VAL A 199 -2.01 3.95 19.23
CA VAL A 199 -0.68 4.42 19.60
C VAL A 199 0.21 4.33 18.38
N THR A 200 0.82 5.44 18.00
CA THR A 200 1.75 5.54 16.87
C THR A 200 2.94 6.41 17.25
N GLY A 201 3.93 6.50 16.37
CA GLY A 201 5.11 7.33 16.61
C GLY A 201 6.23 6.62 17.37
N PHE A 202 6.22 5.30 17.38
CA PHE A 202 7.35 4.52 17.86
C PHE A 202 8.57 4.77 16.96
N ASN A 203 9.68 5.20 17.54
CA ASN A 203 10.94 5.39 16.84
C ASN A 203 11.97 4.39 17.34
N LEU A 204 12.72 3.80 16.40
CA LEU A 204 13.90 3.00 16.72
C LEU A 204 15.12 3.92 16.85
N VAL A 205 15.72 3.98 18.02
CA VAL A 205 17.00 4.65 18.26
C VAL A 205 18.00 3.57 18.67
N GLU A 206 19.04 3.38 17.85
CA GLU A 206 20.10 2.38 18.10
C GLU A 206 19.58 0.93 18.27
N GLY A 207 18.43 0.58 17.65
CA GLY A 207 17.82 -0.73 17.76
C GLY A 207 16.92 -0.93 18.96
N GLU A 208 16.81 0.07 19.86
CA GLU A 208 15.88 0.10 20.97
C GLU A 208 14.66 0.96 20.66
N LEU A 209 13.52 0.54 21.18
CA LEU A 209 12.26 1.27 21.04
C LEU A 209 12.26 2.46 21.98
N ASN A 210 12.22 3.63 21.38
CA ASN A 210 11.98 4.85 22.13
C ASN A 210 10.47 5.16 22.15
N SER A 211 9.83 4.90 23.30
CA SER A 211 8.43 5.22 23.53
C SER A 211 8.18 6.69 23.89
N ASN A 212 9.23 7.50 24.05
CA ASN A 212 9.09 8.91 24.45
C ASN A 212 8.44 9.80 23.40
N SER A 213 8.32 9.31 22.14
CA SER A 213 7.68 10.00 21.01
C SER A 213 6.32 9.42 20.65
N THR A 214 5.78 8.49 21.43
CA THR A 214 4.48 7.90 21.15
C THR A 214 3.37 8.94 21.30
N ILE A 215 2.51 8.99 20.27
CA ILE A 215 1.37 9.91 20.23
C ILE A 215 0.11 9.05 20.15
N LEU A 216 -0.84 9.37 21.02
CA LEU A 216 -2.19 8.81 20.97
C LEU A 216 -3.02 9.63 19.97
N ILE A 217 -3.45 9.00 18.89
CA ILE A 217 -4.31 9.64 17.89
C ILE A 217 -5.57 8.81 17.69
N SER A 218 -6.63 9.43 17.15
CA SER A 218 -7.82 8.70 16.78
C SER A 218 -7.50 7.80 15.57
N ARG A 219 -8.15 6.64 15.50
CA ARG A 219 -7.98 5.73 14.35
C ARG A 219 -8.39 6.38 13.03
N PHE A 220 -9.31 7.35 13.07
CA PHE A 220 -9.65 8.14 11.90
C PHE A 220 -8.46 8.96 11.37
N GLN A 221 -7.75 9.66 12.27
CA GLN A 221 -6.54 10.42 11.87
C GLN A 221 -5.44 9.51 11.32
N TYR A 222 -5.24 8.36 11.96
CA TYR A 222 -4.29 7.36 11.49
C TYR A 222 -4.66 6.81 10.11
N THR A 223 -5.95 6.53 9.87
CA THR A 223 -6.46 6.11 8.56
C THR A 223 -6.19 7.15 7.48
N LEU A 224 -6.45 8.44 7.76
CA LEU A 224 -6.14 9.53 6.82
C LEU A 224 -4.65 9.60 6.49
N LEU A 225 -3.78 9.42 7.48
CA LEU A 225 -2.34 9.42 7.29
C LEU A 225 -1.90 8.26 6.41
N ILE A 226 -2.39 7.04 6.66
CA ILE A 226 -2.10 5.85 5.85
C ILE A 226 -2.58 6.03 4.40
N TYR A 227 -3.78 6.57 4.18
CA TYR A 227 -4.27 6.83 2.83
C TYR A 227 -3.49 7.94 2.11
N SER A 228 -2.96 8.91 2.85
CA SER A 228 -2.06 9.93 2.28
C SER A 228 -0.75 9.31 1.78
N LEU A 229 -0.16 8.39 2.56
CA LEU A 229 1.02 7.64 2.15
C LEU A 229 0.72 6.71 0.96
N LEU A 230 -0.41 6.03 1.00
CA LEU A 230 -0.87 5.20 -0.12
C LEU A 230 -1.05 6.02 -1.40
N TRP A 231 -1.65 7.20 -1.31
CA TRP A 231 -1.84 8.10 -2.44
C TRP A 231 -0.48 8.53 -3.03
N PHE A 232 0.47 8.89 -2.18
CA PHE A 232 1.82 9.23 -2.61
C PHE A 232 2.49 8.06 -3.35
N VAL A 233 2.52 6.85 -2.76
CA VAL A 233 3.05 5.64 -3.38
C VAL A 233 2.35 5.37 -4.72
N SER A 234 1.04 5.54 -4.77
CA SER A 234 0.23 5.34 -5.98
C SER A 234 0.63 6.26 -7.11
N ILE A 235 0.93 7.53 -6.83
CA ILE A 235 1.44 8.50 -7.84
C ILE A 235 2.83 8.10 -8.33
N VAL A 236 3.71 7.64 -7.44
CA VAL A 236 5.05 7.16 -7.83
C VAL A 236 4.93 5.98 -8.79
N ILE A 237 4.14 4.96 -8.43
CA ILE A 237 3.90 3.80 -9.29
C ILE A 237 3.26 4.20 -10.63
N ALA A 238 2.30 5.13 -10.62
CA ALA A 238 1.70 5.66 -11.83
C ALA A 238 2.75 6.34 -12.74
N SER A 239 3.69 7.08 -12.16
CA SER A 239 4.78 7.74 -12.90
C SER A 239 5.74 6.73 -13.51
N ILE A 240 6.15 5.70 -12.76
CA ILE A 240 7.00 4.60 -13.25
C ILE A 240 6.26 3.83 -14.35
N THR A 241 4.97 3.55 -14.16
CA THR A 241 4.14 2.86 -15.14
C THR A 241 4.02 3.65 -16.44
N LEU A 242 3.84 4.97 -16.36
CA LEU A 242 3.83 5.84 -17.54
C LEU A 242 5.16 5.78 -18.29
N MET A 243 6.30 5.79 -17.57
CA MET A 243 7.62 5.67 -18.17
C MET A 243 7.75 4.37 -18.97
N ILE A 244 7.41 3.24 -18.38
CA ILE A 244 7.47 1.95 -19.07
C ILE A 244 6.51 1.93 -20.26
N SER A 245 5.30 2.50 -20.12
CA SER A 245 4.32 2.61 -21.20
C SER A 245 4.82 3.46 -22.39
N VAL A 246 5.71 4.43 -22.17
CA VAL A 246 6.36 5.23 -23.23
C VAL A 246 7.51 4.48 -23.86
N LEU A 247 8.28 3.72 -23.07
CA LEU A 247 9.46 2.98 -23.55
C LEU A 247 9.09 1.76 -24.41
N VAL A 248 7.96 1.12 -24.11
CA VAL A 248 7.55 -0.15 -24.73
C VAL A 248 6.35 0.06 -25.65
N ASP A 249 6.37 -0.54 -26.82
CA ASP A 249 5.32 -0.38 -27.84
C ASP A 249 4.13 -1.32 -27.67
N ASN A 250 4.20 -2.25 -26.70
CA ASN A 250 3.16 -3.25 -26.43
C ASN A 250 2.73 -3.18 -24.95
N SER A 251 1.42 -3.07 -24.73
CA SER A 251 0.83 -2.99 -23.38
C SER A 251 1.07 -4.23 -22.53
N SER A 252 1.06 -5.43 -23.15
CA SER A 252 1.31 -6.69 -22.43
C SER A 252 2.75 -6.75 -21.91
N SER A 253 3.71 -6.30 -22.75
CA SER A 253 5.12 -6.20 -22.34
C SER A 253 5.31 -5.17 -21.22
N ALA A 254 4.62 -4.03 -21.30
CA ALA A 254 4.69 -3.02 -20.24
C ALA A 254 4.19 -3.59 -18.89
N ILE A 255 3.05 -4.28 -18.88
CA ILE A 255 2.51 -4.95 -17.69
C ILE A 255 3.50 -6.01 -17.18
N GLY A 256 4.01 -6.88 -18.07
CA GLY A 256 4.95 -7.94 -17.71
C GLY A 256 6.23 -7.42 -17.04
N ILE A 257 6.84 -6.36 -17.58
CA ILE A 257 8.03 -5.71 -17.00
C ILE A 257 7.73 -5.15 -15.62
N LEU A 258 6.60 -4.46 -15.46
CA LEU A 258 6.22 -3.86 -14.18
C LEU A 258 5.87 -4.91 -13.13
N MET A 259 5.15 -5.97 -13.50
CA MET A 259 4.88 -7.09 -12.61
C MET A 259 6.16 -7.80 -12.19
N ALA A 260 7.08 -8.05 -13.14
CA ALA A 260 8.38 -8.64 -12.84
C ALA A 260 9.22 -7.73 -11.91
N ALA A 261 9.17 -6.41 -12.10
CA ALA A 261 9.85 -5.47 -11.22
C ALA A 261 9.25 -5.45 -9.80
N LEU A 262 7.92 -5.44 -9.67
CA LEU A 262 7.25 -5.44 -8.37
C LEU A 262 7.46 -6.75 -7.62
N ILE A 263 7.21 -7.90 -8.27
CA ILE A 263 7.35 -9.22 -7.65
C ILE A 263 8.84 -9.51 -7.38
N GLY A 264 9.69 -9.32 -8.40
CA GLY A 264 11.14 -9.51 -8.27
C GLY A 264 11.76 -8.61 -7.22
N GLY A 265 11.29 -7.37 -7.09
CA GLY A 265 11.72 -6.44 -6.05
C GLY A 265 11.42 -6.91 -4.62
N GLN A 266 10.29 -7.59 -4.40
CA GLN A 266 10.00 -8.22 -3.11
C GLN A 266 11.00 -9.34 -2.80
N PHE A 267 11.33 -10.17 -3.79
CA PHE A 267 12.37 -11.19 -3.62
C PHE A 267 13.76 -10.60 -3.38
N LEU A 268 14.12 -9.52 -4.08
CA LEU A 268 15.37 -8.81 -3.85
C LEU A 268 15.49 -8.32 -2.40
N GLN A 269 14.43 -7.76 -1.85
CA GLN A 269 14.40 -7.31 -0.46
C GLN A 269 14.61 -8.48 0.52
N PHE A 270 14.03 -9.64 0.24
CA PHE A 270 14.12 -10.81 1.12
C PHE A 270 15.50 -11.50 1.05
N PHE A 271 16.05 -11.71 -0.16
CA PHE A 271 17.28 -12.47 -0.35
C PHE A 271 18.57 -11.63 -0.33
N LEU A 272 18.48 -10.33 -0.62
CA LEU A 272 19.63 -9.44 -0.78
C LEU A 272 19.58 -8.25 0.18
N SER A 273 19.01 -8.44 1.36
CA SER A 273 18.93 -7.40 2.41
C SER A 273 20.30 -6.88 2.84
N GLU A 274 21.37 -7.69 2.72
CA GLU A 274 22.76 -7.30 3.01
C GLU A 274 23.35 -6.33 1.97
N TRP A 275 22.80 -6.26 0.77
CA TRP A 275 23.28 -5.36 -0.26
C TRP A 275 22.82 -3.93 -0.01
N LYS A 276 23.75 -3.06 0.35
CA LYS A 276 23.49 -1.63 0.62
C LYS A 276 22.81 -0.89 -0.55
N LEU A 277 22.92 -1.37 -1.79
CA LEU A 277 22.27 -0.76 -2.97
C LEU A 277 20.79 -1.06 -3.07
N VAL A 278 20.31 -2.14 -2.45
CA VAL A 278 18.88 -2.54 -2.50
C VAL A 278 17.98 -1.46 -1.88
N LYS A 279 18.47 -0.71 -0.89
CA LYS A 279 17.71 0.39 -0.26
C LYS A 279 17.31 1.53 -1.22
N TYR A 280 17.99 1.69 -2.36
CA TYR A 280 17.65 2.72 -3.36
C TYR A 280 16.66 2.23 -4.41
N PHE A 281 16.29 0.96 -4.39
CA PHE A 281 15.31 0.42 -5.32
C PHE A 281 13.89 0.83 -4.89
N PHE A 282 13.03 1.22 -5.86
CA PHE A 282 11.72 1.77 -5.51
C PHE A 282 10.83 0.77 -4.77
N VAL A 283 10.88 -0.53 -5.12
CA VAL A 283 10.03 -1.56 -4.49
C VAL A 283 10.33 -1.72 -3.01
N THR A 284 11.59 -1.60 -2.61
CA THR A 284 12.02 -1.71 -1.21
C THR A 284 11.46 -0.58 -0.33
N ASN A 285 11.12 0.54 -0.97
CA ASN A 285 10.62 1.75 -0.30
C ASN A 285 9.10 1.91 -0.33
N LEU A 286 8.33 0.95 -0.89
CA LEU A 286 6.87 1.09 -1.03
C LEU A 286 6.13 0.98 0.31
N ASP A 287 6.69 0.26 1.28
CA ASP A 287 6.04 0.00 2.58
C ASP A 287 6.23 1.18 3.56
N LEU A 288 5.63 2.32 3.23
CA LEU A 288 5.73 3.52 4.06
C LEU A 288 4.90 3.42 5.35
N THR A 289 3.85 2.62 5.34
CA THR A 289 2.91 2.54 6.46
C THR A 289 3.53 1.89 7.69
N ARG A 290 4.41 0.91 7.53
CA ARG A 290 5.08 0.24 8.64
C ARG A 290 6.06 1.11 9.42
N TYR A 291 6.57 2.19 8.82
CA TYR A 291 7.39 3.14 9.59
C TYR A 291 6.59 3.83 10.70
N LEU A 292 5.26 3.98 10.53
CA LEU A 292 4.39 4.60 11.53
C LEU A 292 4.19 3.74 12.77
N THR A 293 4.30 2.43 12.62
CA THR A 293 4.20 1.47 13.73
C THR A 293 5.53 1.25 14.44
N GLY A 294 6.62 1.84 13.94
CA GLY A 294 7.98 1.62 14.46
C GLY A 294 8.50 0.19 14.31
N SER A 295 7.75 -0.67 13.61
CA SER A 295 8.08 -2.10 13.47
C SER A 295 8.93 -2.42 12.24
N TYR A 296 9.34 -1.40 11.48
CA TYR A 296 9.93 -1.63 10.17
C TYR A 296 11.23 -0.87 9.97
N GLN A 297 12.30 -1.64 9.86
CA GLN A 297 13.58 -1.16 9.34
C GLN A 297 14.18 -2.28 8.50
N PRO A 298 13.81 -2.39 7.20
CA PRO A 298 14.16 -3.54 6.38
C PRO A 298 15.67 -3.61 6.09
N ILE A 299 16.35 -2.47 6.07
CA ILE A 299 17.78 -2.36 5.83
C ILE A 299 18.32 -1.22 6.70
N GLU A 300 19.49 -1.39 7.27
CA GLU A 300 20.13 -0.41 8.12
C GLU A 300 20.25 0.97 7.42
N GLY A 301 19.85 2.02 8.12
CA GLY A 301 19.85 3.40 7.64
C GLY A 301 18.63 3.80 6.80
N MET A 302 17.62 2.93 6.64
CA MET A 302 16.34 3.33 6.05
C MET A 302 15.45 4.01 7.09
N SER A 303 14.75 5.05 6.68
CA SER A 303 13.76 5.79 7.45
C SER A 303 12.61 6.24 6.56
N LEU A 304 11.51 6.69 7.15
CA LEU A 304 10.37 7.22 6.39
C LEU A 304 10.82 8.35 5.44
N ASN A 305 11.61 9.29 5.93
CA ASN A 305 12.12 10.39 5.11
C ASN A 305 13.02 9.92 3.97
N PHE A 306 13.91 8.96 4.23
CA PHE A 306 14.75 8.35 3.20
C PHE A 306 13.89 7.70 2.11
N SER A 307 12.89 6.92 2.49
CA SER A 307 12.01 6.23 1.54
C SER A 307 11.16 7.20 0.71
N ILE A 308 10.64 8.27 1.32
CA ILE A 308 9.91 9.32 0.59
C ILE A 308 10.84 10.02 -0.41
N LEU A 309 12.05 10.37 -0.04
CA LEU A 309 13.03 10.99 -0.94
C LEU A 309 13.41 10.07 -2.09
N THR A 310 13.68 8.79 -1.81
CA THR A 310 14.00 7.78 -2.83
C THR A 310 12.85 7.60 -3.82
N LEU A 311 11.63 7.46 -3.33
CA LEU A 311 10.43 7.34 -4.18
C LEU A 311 10.17 8.60 -5.00
N SER A 312 10.37 9.79 -4.42
CA SER A 312 10.27 11.07 -5.14
C SER A 312 11.30 11.17 -6.25
N ALA A 313 12.54 10.74 -6.00
CA ALA A 313 13.59 10.70 -7.01
C ALA A 313 13.20 9.75 -8.17
N TRP A 314 12.65 8.57 -7.88
CA TRP A 314 12.16 7.65 -8.90
C TRP A 314 11.00 8.24 -9.72
N ALA A 315 10.05 8.94 -9.08
CA ALA A 315 8.96 9.60 -9.77
C ALA A 315 9.46 10.69 -10.73
N VAL A 316 10.35 11.56 -10.27
CA VAL A 316 10.95 12.63 -11.09
C VAL A 316 11.75 12.04 -12.24
N LEU A 317 12.62 11.06 -11.97
CA LEU A 317 13.42 10.38 -13.00
C LEU A 317 12.51 9.76 -14.06
N SER A 318 11.46 9.07 -13.64
CA SER A 318 10.49 8.44 -14.56
C SER A 318 9.79 9.47 -15.45
N LEU A 319 9.42 10.61 -14.92
CA LEU A 319 8.81 11.69 -15.70
C LEU A 319 9.81 12.29 -16.68
N VAL A 320 11.04 12.60 -16.25
CA VAL A 320 12.09 13.15 -17.12
C VAL A 320 12.34 12.21 -18.29
N ILE A 321 12.51 10.91 -18.04
CA ILE A 321 12.70 9.89 -19.09
C ILE A 321 11.47 9.86 -20.00
N SER A 322 10.25 9.81 -19.45
CA SER A 322 9.01 9.76 -20.23
C SER A 322 8.90 10.94 -21.20
N PHE A 323 9.09 12.18 -20.72
CA PHE A 323 9.00 13.37 -21.55
C PHE A 323 10.11 13.45 -22.59
N THR A 324 11.33 13.09 -22.23
CA THR A 324 12.47 13.12 -23.14
C THR A 324 12.29 12.12 -24.28
N VAL A 325 11.96 10.87 -23.94
CA VAL A 325 11.76 9.81 -24.92
C VAL A 325 10.55 10.10 -25.80
N PHE A 326 9.41 10.48 -25.23
CA PHE A 326 8.19 10.75 -26.00
C PHE A 326 8.36 11.90 -27.00
N ASN A 327 9.10 12.95 -26.63
CA ASN A 327 9.37 14.09 -27.54
C ASN A 327 10.30 13.69 -28.70
N ARG A 328 11.25 12.76 -28.48
CA ARG A 328 12.25 12.36 -29.46
C ARG A 328 11.89 11.09 -30.25
N LYS A 329 10.91 10.31 -29.77
CA LYS A 329 10.55 9.04 -30.37
C LYS A 329 9.99 9.26 -31.79
N ASP A 330 10.67 8.70 -32.78
CA ASP A 330 10.21 8.73 -34.16
C ASP A 330 9.02 7.77 -34.34
N VAL A 331 7.98 8.28 -34.94
CA VAL A 331 6.83 7.45 -35.32
C VAL A 331 7.07 6.97 -36.75
N LEU A 332 7.89 5.93 -36.87
CA LEU A 332 8.18 5.33 -38.17
C LEU A 332 6.90 4.88 -38.87
N VAL A 333 6.89 5.10 -40.15
CA VAL A 333 5.78 4.86 -41.10
C VAL A 333 5.45 3.37 -41.19
#